data_5cb01ac00caa27a2406f3914bc7774ff
#
_entry.id   5cb01ac00caa27a2406f3914bc7774ff
#
_cell.length_a   1.000
_cell.length_b   1.000
_cell.length_c   1.000
_cell.angle_alpha   90.00
_cell.angle_beta   90.00
_cell.angle_gamma   90.00
#
_symmetry.space_group_name_H-M   'P 1'
#
loop_
_entity.id
_entity.type
_entity.pdbx_description
1 polymer ?
#
loop_
_entity_poly.entity_id
_entity_poly.type
_entity_poly.pdbx_seq_one_letter_code
_entity_poly.pdbx_strand_id
1 'polypeptide(L)'
;MKKLWEDGAWEEYKEWLNVDKKILKRINELIKDIERYGVLEGRGKPEKLKYREEYSRRIDEEHRLIYKVQNNIIIIVSCKGHYVKERK
;
A
#
# COMPACT_ATOMS: atom_id res chain seq x y z
N MET A 1 -15.13 0.15 4.55
CA MET A 1 -14.14 1.11 5.04
C MET A 1 -13.91 2.19 4.03
N LYS A 2 -13.62 3.37 4.51
CA LYS A 2 -13.25 4.46 3.61
C LYS A 2 -11.78 4.35 3.27
N LYS A 3 -11.41 4.88 2.13
CA LYS A 3 -10.02 4.92 1.70
C LYS A 3 -9.60 6.37 1.57
N LEU A 4 -8.45 6.69 2.11
CA LEU A 4 -7.89 8.01 1.99
C LEU A 4 -6.52 7.88 1.34
N TRP A 5 -6.31 8.58 0.24
CA TRP A 5 -5.03 8.54 -0.46
C TRP A 5 -4.28 9.81 -0.14
N GLU A 6 -3.09 9.67 0.41
CA GLU A 6 -2.25 10.86 0.56
C GLU A 6 -1.89 11.37 -0.82
N ASP A 7 -1.59 12.64 -0.91
CA ASP A 7 -1.41 13.28 -2.22
C ASP A 7 -0.39 12.55 -3.09
N GLY A 8 0.73 12.20 -2.52
CA GLY A 8 1.76 11.50 -3.28
C GLY A 8 1.29 10.13 -3.75
N ALA A 9 0.56 9.42 -2.90
CA ALA A 9 0.05 8.11 -3.24
C ALA A 9 -0.97 8.20 -4.38
N TRP A 10 -1.80 9.23 -4.34
CA TRP A 10 -2.81 9.43 -5.39
C TRP A 10 -2.14 9.69 -6.73
N GLU A 11 -1.07 10.50 -6.73
CA GLU A 11 -0.34 10.75 -7.97
C GLU A 11 0.29 9.48 -8.51
N GLU A 12 0.84 8.65 -7.63
CA GLU A 12 1.43 7.39 -8.04
C GLU A 12 0.39 6.44 -8.63
N TYR A 13 -0.78 6.40 -8.00
CA TYR A 13 -1.86 5.54 -8.48
C TYR A 13 -2.30 5.97 -9.88
N LYS A 14 -2.42 7.27 -10.10
CA LYS A 14 -2.80 7.78 -11.41
C LYS A 14 -1.73 7.47 -12.45
N GLU A 15 -0.46 7.50 -12.05
CA GLU A 15 0.61 7.12 -12.95
C GLU A 15 0.47 5.68 -13.40
N TRP A 16 0.20 4.77 -12.46
CA TRP A 16 0.03 3.37 -12.80
C TRP A 16 -1.10 3.16 -13.79
N LEU A 17 -2.14 3.97 -13.72
CA LEU A 17 -3.26 3.84 -14.63
C LEU A 17 -2.80 3.98 -16.08
N ASN A 18 -1.79 4.81 -16.32
CA ASN A 18 -1.28 5.04 -17.66
C ASN A 18 -0.11 4.15 -18.04
N VAL A 19 0.57 3.57 -17.06
CA VAL A 19 1.82 2.87 -17.31
C VAL A 19 1.66 1.36 -17.23
N ASP A 20 0.96 0.85 -16.25
CA ASP A 20 0.88 -0.59 -16.04
C ASP A 20 -0.40 -0.97 -15.29
N LYS A 21 -1.36 -1.41 -16.05
CA LYS A 21 -2.66 -1.73 -15.45
C LYS A 21 -2.63 -3.00 -14.62
N LYS A 22 -1.64 -3.85 -14.82
CA LYS A 22 -1.52 -5.04 -13.97
C LYS A 22 -1.14 -4.63 -12.56
N ILE A 23 -0.28 -3.65 -12.42
CA ILE A 23 0.09 -3.14 -11.11
C ILE A 23 -1.11 -2.46 -10.46
N LEU A 24 -1.87 -1.70 -11.24
CA LEU A 24 -3.06 -1.06 -10.73
C LEU A 24 -4.02 -2.10 -10.16
N LYS A 25 -4.24 -3.16 -10.90
CA LYS A 25 -5.14 -4.22 -10.46
C LYS A 25 -4.63 -4.86 -9.17
N ARG A 26 -3.34 -5.09 -9.10
CA ARG A 26 -2.73 -5.69 -7.91
C ARG A 26 -2.92 -4.79 -6.69
N ILE A 27 -2.72 -3.49 -6.86
CA ILE A 27 -2.92 -2.54 -5.77
C ILE A 27 -4.36 -2.63 -5.26
N ASN A 28 -5.32 -2.66 -6.18
CA ASN A 28 -6.73 -2.75 -5.79
C ASN A 28 -7.02 -4.04 -5.04
N GLU A 29 -6.40 -5.14 -5.45
CA GLU A 29 -6.58 -6.42 -4.76
C GLU A 29 -6.01 -6.38 -3.35
N LEU A 30 -4.85 -5.73 -3.19
CA LEU A 30 -4.23 -5.63 -1.87
C LEU A 30 -5.09 -4.78 -0.93
N ILE A 31 -5.67 -3.70 -1.44
CA ILE A 31 -6.56 -2.87 -0.63
C ILE A 31 -7.79 -3.68 -0.19
N LYS A 32 -8.31 -4.51 -1.07
CA LYS A 32 -9.43 -5.36 -0.69
C LYS A 32 -9.03 -6.32 0.42
N ASP A 33 -7.82 -6.84 0.37
CA ASP A 33 -7.37 -7.75 1.43
C ASP A 33 -7.22 -7.03 2.76
N ILE A 34 -6.77 -5.77 2.74
CA ILE A 34 -6.70 -5.00 3.97
C ILE A 34 -8.11 -4.86 4.57
N GLU A 35 -9.08 -4.54 3.72
CA GLU A 35 -10.45 -4.41 4.19
C GLU A 35 -11.00 -5.71 4.75
N ARG A 36 -10.68 -6.81 4.08
CA ARG A 36 -11.28 -8.09 4.43
C ARG A 36 -10.59 -8.77 5.60
N TYR A 37 -9.29 -8.68 5.66
CA TYR A 37 -8.52 -9.48 6.62
C TYR A 37 -7.73 -8.65 7.63
N GLY A 38 -7.65 -7.34 7.48
CA GLY A 38 -6.91 -6.51 8.42
C GLY A 38 -5.50 -6.22 7.93
N VAL A 39 -4.73 -5.53 8.76
CA VAL A 39 -3.46 -4.96 8.32
C VAL A 39 -2.35 -5.99 8.13
N LEU A 40 -2.45 -7.17 8.74
CA LEU A 40 -1.36 -8.13 8.71
C LEU A 40 -1.73 -9.47 8.08
N GLU A 41 -2.89 -9.57 7.42
CA GLU A 41 -3.32 -10.82 6.81
C GLU A 41 -3.65 -10.61 5.35
N GLY A 42 -3.49 -11.66 4.56
CA GLY A 42 -3.83 -11.60 3.14
C GLY A 42 -2.61 -11.52 2.27
N ARG A 43 -2.82 -11.16 1.01
CA ARG A 43 -1.77 -11.20 -0.01
C ARG A 43 -0.72 -10.12 0.18
N GLY A 44 0.45 -10.34 -0.37
CA GLY A 44 1.49 -9.33 -0.42
C GLY A 44 2.45 -9.35 0.74
N LYS A 45 2.43 -10.42 1.53
CA LYS A 45 3.34 -10.56 2.68
C LYS A 45 3.32 -9.32 3.56
N PRO A 46 2.16 -9.01 4.14
CA PRO A 46 2.07 -7.80 4.95
C PRO A 46 2.99 -7.82 6.15
N GLU A 47 3.57 -6.69 6.44
CA GLU A 47 4.43 -6.56 7.62
C GLU A 47 4.37 -5.16 8.16
N LYS A 48 4.63 -5.05 9.46
CA LYS A 48 4.68 -3.76 10.13
C LYS A 48 6.05 -3.16 9.92
N LEU A 49 6.10 -1.89 9.55
CA LEU A 49 7.38 -1.23 9.34
C LEU A 49 8.01 -0.88 10.68
N LYS A 50 9.35 -0.99 10.76
CA LYS A 50 10.04 -0.63 11.96
C LYS A 50 9.98 0.86 12.17
N TYR A 51 9.79 1.27 13.39
CA TYR A 51 9.83 2.69 13.79
C TYR A 51 8.76 3.55 13.13
N ARG A 52 7.76 2.94 12.52
CA ARG A 52 6.68 3.69 11.88
C ARG A 52 5.38 2.97 12.18
N GLU A 53 4.28 3.71 12.15
CA GLU A 53 2.99 3.10 12.38
C GLU A 53 2.36 2.58 11.12
N GLU A 54 3.14 2.38 10.10
CA GLU A 54 2.65 1.96 8.81
C GLU A 54 2.99 0.52 8.54
N TYR A 55 2.32 -0.05 7.56
CA TYR A 55 2.50 -1.43 7.14
C TYR A 55 2.83 -1.44 5.66
N SER A 56 3.41 -2.53 5.18
CA SER A 56 3.70 -2.66 3.77
C SER A 56 3.20 -3.99 3.24
N ARG A 57 2.82 -3.99 1.97
CA ARG A 57 2.52 -5.22 1.23
C ARG A 57 3.25 -5.14 -0.08
N ARG A 58 3.72 -6.28 -0.57
CA ARG A 58 4.42 -6.31 -1.84
C ARG A 58 3.42 -6.20 -2.96
N ILE A 59 3.62 -5.25 -3.86
CA ILE A 59 2.86 -5.16 -5.08
C ILE A 59 3.52 -6.09 -6.10
N ASP A 60 4.82 -5.97 -6.26
CA ASP A 60 5.63 -6.89 -7.06
C ASP A 60 7.02 -6.91 -6.43
N GLU A 61 8.03 -7.33 -7.16
CA GLU A 61 9.35 -7.43 -6.58
C GLU A 61 9.97 -6.08 -6.31
N GLU A 62 9.50 -5.07 -6.97
CA GLU A 62 10.09 -3.75 -6.86
C GLU A 62 9.24 -2.77 -6.06
N HIS A 63 7.95 -2.90 -6.09
CA HIS A 63 7.06 -1.88 -5.54
C HIS A 63 6.30 -2.37 -4.32
N ARG A 64 6.03 -1.46 -3.40
CA ARG A 64 5.32 -1.77 -2.16
C ARG A 64 4.14 -0.84 -1.98
N LEU A 65 3.11 -1.35 -1.37
CA LEU A 65 1.98 -0.55 -0.92
C LEU A 65 2.21 -0.24 0.54
N ILE A 66 2.31 1.03 0.89
CA ILE A 66 2.50 1.46 2.27
C ILE A 66 1.19 2.05 2.75
N TYR A 67 0.71 1.61 3.91
CA TYR A 67 -0.61 1.94 4.37
C TYR A 67 -0.73 1.88 5.88
N LYS A 68 -1.79 2.45 6.40
CA LYS A 68 -2.14 2.30 7.80
C LYS A 68 -3.66 2.37 7.91
N VAL A 69 -4.19 1.97 9.05
CA VAL A 69 -5.62 2.02 9.28
C VAL A 69 -5.85 2.81 10.57
N GLN A 70 -6.66 3.85 10.49
CA GLN A 70 -7.00 4.67 11.64
C GLN A 70 -8.47 5.02 11.55
N ASN A 71 -9.18 4.87 12.64
CA ASN A 71 -10.60 5.24 12.70
C ASN A 71 -11.41 4.60 11.57
N ASN A 72 -11.12 3.34 11.31
CA ASN A 72 -11.80 2.56 10.27
C ASN A 72 -11.61 3.15 8.87
N ILE A 73 -10.49 3.84 8.65
CA ILE A 73 -10.14 4.38 7.34
C ILE A 73 -8.80 3.79 6.95
N ILE A 74 -8.71 3.27 5.72
CA ILE A 74 -7.45 2.83 5.17
C ILE A 74 -6.77 4.04 4.56
N ILE A 75 -5.57 4.36 5.05
CA ILE A 75 -4.81 5.48 4.54
C ILE A 75 -3.67 4.93 3.70
N ILE A 76 -3.64 5.29 2.42
CA ILE A 76 -2.60 4.84 1.51
C ILE A 76 -1.51 5.90 1.47
N VAL A 77 -0.33 5.54 1.91
CA VAL A 77 0.79 6.46 2.03
C VAL A 77 1.62 6.48 0.75
N SER A 78 1.81 5.32 0.13
CA SER A 78 2.50 5.27 -1.15
C SER A 78 2.21 3.94 -1.82
N CYS A 79 2.36 3.89 -3.13
CA CYS A 79 2.14 2.65 -3.88
C CYS A 79 3.15 2.51 -5.02
N LYS A 80 4.32 3.10 -4.86
CA LYS A 80 5.36 3.00 -5.87
C LYS A 80 6.70 3.04 -5.16
N GLY A 81 7.62 2.22 -5.64
CA GLY A 81 8.95 2.17 -5.05
C GLY A 81 9.04 1.26 -3.86
N HIS A 82 10.26 1.08 -3.38
CA HIS A 82 10.52 0.28 -2.22
C HIS A 82 10.39 1.11 -0.97
N TYR A 83 9.98 0.45 0.11
CA TYR A 83 10.16 1.06 1.40
C TYR A 83 11.65 1.00 1.69
N VAL A 84 12.26 2.15 1.88
CA VAL A 84 13.68 2.17 2.15
C VAL A 84 13.85 2.13 3.63
N LYS A 85 14.55 1.07 4.15
CA LYS A 85 14.74 1.00 5.51
C LYS A 85 15.62 2.07 5.89
N GLU A 86 15.43 2.60 7.00
CA GLU A 86 16.29 3.58 7.39
C GLU A 86 17.49 2.95 7.64
N ARG A 87 18.35 3.04 6.89
CA ARG A 87 19.49 2.48 7.10
C ARG A 87 20.27 3.40 7.74
N LYS A 88 20.22 3.87 8.17
CA LYS A 88 20.84 4.73 8.56
C LYS A 88 20.88 4.94 9.51
#